data_f9ef8c6702dbd539eca615758eabcd1d
#
_entry.id   f9ef8c6702dbd539eca615758eabcd1d
#
_cell.length_a   1.000
_cell.length_b   1.000
_cell.length_c   1.000
_cell.angle_alpha   90.00
_cell.angle_beta   90.00
_cell.angle_gamma   90.00
#
_symmetry.space_group_name_H-M   'P 1'
#
loop_
_entity.id
_entity.type
_entity.pdbx_description
1 polymer ?
#
loop_
_entity_poly.entity_id
_entity_poly.type
_entity_poly.pdbx_seq_one_letter_code
_entity_poly.pdbx_strand_id
1 'polypeptide(L)'
;RGKVMKIFSMFDGVGGFIVGLENSSKEVFQTLYSNQYEPSRKTQDAYEVGLYRFPDIEHISTDVALIPNEKFEEMKANGVDMIVGGFPCQDYSVARSKKNELGIEGKKGVLFWEIIRATEVIKPKYLILENVDRLLKAPSSQRGRDFAVMLAAFNELGYSVEDRKSV
;
A
#
# COMPACT_ATOMS: atom_id res chain seq x y z
N ARG A 1 18.16 -22.64 4.09
CA ARG A 1 17.71 -21.33 4.58
C ARG A 1 16.66 -20.80 3.62
N GLY A 2 15.45 -20.47 4.12
CA GLY A 2 14.39 -19.88 3.32
C GLY A 2 14.82 -18.53 2.72
N LYS A 3 14.26 -18.17 1.57
CA LYS A 3 14.52 -16.85 0.94
C LYS A 3 13.92 -15.77 1.83
N VAL A 4 14.71 -14.75 2.17
CA VAL A 4 14.22 -13.56 2.88
C VAL A 4 13.21 -12.82 2.00
N MET A 5 12.06 -12.47 2.57
CA MET A 5 11.01 -11.72 1.91
C MET A 5 11.30 -10.23 2.05
N LYS A 6 11.55 -9.57 0.93
CA LYS A 6 11.86 -8.15 0.85
C LYS A 6 10.59 -7.33 0.66
N ILE A 7 10.43 -6.26 1.44
CA ILE A 7 9.17 -5.56 1.62
C ILE A 7 9.27 -4.10 1.20
N PHE A 8 8.24 -3.64 0.51
CA PHE A 8 7.89 -2.23 0.38
C PHE A 8 6.68 -1.92 1.27
N SER A 9 6.86 -1.06 2.27
CA SER A 9 5.80 -0.58 3.16
C SER A 9 5.24 0.74 2.66
N MET A 10 3.97 0.72 2.25
CA MET A 10 3.24 1.91 1.76
C MET A 10 2.39 2.49 2.89
N PHE A 11 2.27 3.81 2.93
CA PHE A 11 1.47 4.52 3.95
C PHE A 11 1.86 4.12 5.38
N ASP A 12 3.16 4.11 5.64
CA ASP A 12 3.77 3.38 6.75
C ASP A 12 3.44 3.97 8.13
N GLY A 13 3.04 5.24 8.20
CA GLY A 13 2.83 5.93 9.47
C GLY A 13 4.11 5.92 10.29
N VAL A 14 4.05 5.40 11.49
CA VAL A 14 5.19 5.25 12.41
C VAL A 14 5.85 3.86 12.33
N GLY A 15 5.59 3.10 11.30
CA GLY A 15 6.25 1.81 11.03
C GLY A 15 5.59 0.60 11.67
N GLY A 16 4.26 0.58 11.79
CA GLY A 16 3.54 -0.53 12.43
C GLY A 16 3.78 -1.88 11.74
N PHE A 17 3.71 -1.93 10.41
CA PHE A 17 4.00 -3.16 9.65
C PHE A 17 5.45 -3.58 9.76
N ILE A 18 6.39 -2.64 9.72
CA ILE A 18 7.83 -2.92 9.87
C ILE A 18 8.08 -3.61 11.21
N VAL A 19 7.58 -3.00 12.30
CA VAL A 19 7.75 -3.57 13.64
C VAL A 19 7.07 -4.93 13.76
N GLY A 20 5.84 -5.07 13.27
CA GLY A 20 5.07 -6.30 13.38
C GLY A 20 5.72 -7.47 12.64
N LEU A 21 6.15 -7.27 11.42
CA LEU A 21 6.75 -8.31 10.60
C LEU A 21 8.17 -8.67 11.07
N GLU A 22 9.02 -7.68 11.32
CA GLU A 22 10.39 -7.94 11.79
C GLU A 22 10.44 -8.53 13.19
N ASN A 23 9.51 -8.14 14.09
CA ASN A 23 9.40 -8.79 15.40
C ASN A 23 8.89 -10.23 15.30
N SER A 24 8.08 -10.54 14.29
CA SER A 24 7.66 -11.94 14.06
C SER A 24 8.82 -12.81 13.59
N SER A 25 9.65 -12.33 12.66
CA SER A 25 10.88 -12.98 12.24
C SER A 25 11.75 -12.07 11.37
N LYS A 26 12.87 -11.60 11.91
CA LYS A 26 13.91 -10.88 11.15
C LYS A 26 14.63 -11.74 10.12
N GLU A 27 14.59 -13.06 10.28
CA GLU A 27 15.20 -14.00 9.32
C GLU A 27 14.35 -14.19 8.07
N VAL A 28 13.04 -13.87 8.17
CA VAL A 28 12.07 -14.05 7.09
C VAL A 28 11.70 -12.72 6.42
N PHE A 29 11.57 -11.64 7.18
CA PHE A 29 11.08 -10.36 6.71
C PHE A 29 12.15 -9.28 6.79
N GLN A 30 12.34 -8.57 5.69
CA GLN A 30 13.24 -7.41 5.60
C GLN A 30 12.56 -6.28 4.82
N THR A 31 12.29 -5.17 5.47
CA THR A 31 11.79 -3.98 4.81
C THR A 31 12.93 -3.24 4.13
N LEU A 32 12.83 -2.98 2.84
CA LEU A 32 13.81 -2.22 2.06
C LEU A 32 13.37 -0.79 1.81
N TYR A 33 12.07 -0.58 1.62
CA TYR A 33 11.48 0.71 1.25
C TYR A 33 10.27 1.02 2.11
N SER A 34 10.14 2.28 2.49
CA SER A 34 8.99 2.81 3.21
C SER A 34 8.53 4.11 2.55
N ASN A 35 7.23 4.27 2.38
CA ASN A 35 6.63 5.52 1.94
C ASN A 35 5.70 6.07 3.01
N GLN A 36 5.96 7.31 3.43
CA GLN A 36 5.11 8.04 4.35
C GLN A 36 5.07 9.52 3.98
N TYR A 37 3.88 10.03 3.71
CA TYR A 37 3.65 11.42 3.37
C TYR A 37 2.27 11.88 3.84
N GLU A 38 2.21 13.02 4.53
CA GLU A 38 0.97 13.66 4.96
C GLU A 38 0.80 15.02 4.28
N PRO A 39 -0.03 15.11 3.23
CA PRO A 39 -0.19 16.35 2.46
C PRO A 39 -0.80 17.51 3.27
N SER A 40 -1.55 17.19 4.34
CA SER A 40 -2.19 18.19 5.20
C SER A 40 -1.28 18.81 6.25
N ARG A 41 -0.06 18.29 6.42
CA ARG A 41 0.90 18.75 7.44
C ARG A 41 2.07 19.50 6.83
N LYS A 42 2.52 20.56 7.54
CA LYS A 42 3.72 21.30 7.19
C LYS A 42 5.00 20.53 7.54
N THR A 43 4.96 19.71 8.60
CA THR A 43 6.05 18.83 9.05
C THR A 43 5.68 17.39 8.80
N GLN A 44 6.66 16.58 8.43
CA GLN A 44 6.49 15.15 8.15
C GLN A 44 6.97 14.31 9.34
N ASP A 45 6.36 14.51 10.51
CA ASP A 45 6.83 13.95 11.78
C ASP A 45 6.92 12.42 11.75
N ALA A 46 5.95 11.75 11.16
CA ALA A 46 5.96 10.29 11.04
C ALA A 46 7.13 9.79 10.17
N TYR A 47 7.45 10.50 9.08
CA TYR A 47 8.60 10.21 8.24
C TYR A 47 9.92 10.39 9.01
N GLU A 48 10.06 11.48 9.77
CA GLU A 48 11.25 11.74 10.58
C GLU A 48 11.45 10.67 11.66
N VAL A 49 10.36 10.24 12.32
CA VAL A 49 10.40 9.11 13.26
C VAL A 49 10.86 7.84 12.57
N GLY A 50 10.38 7.58 11.33
CA GLY A 50 10.81 6.43 10.52
C GLY A 50 12.31 6.44 10.25
N LEU A 51 12.86 7.57 9.81
CA LEU A 51 14.32 7.74 9.58
C LEU A 51 15.15 7.41 10.82
N TYR A 52 14.69 7.86 12.00
CA TYR A 52 15.38 7.61 13.25
C TYR A 52 15.31 6.15 13.70
N ARG A 53 14.11 5.55 13.60
CA ARG A 53 13.86 4.18 14.08
C ARG A 53 14.41 3.09 13.17
N PHE A 54 14.43 3.35 11.87
CA PHE A 54 14.75 2.37 10.83
C PHE A 54 15.75 2.96 9.82
N PRO A 55 17.00 3.24 10.24
CA PRO A 55 17.98 3.95 9.41
C PRO A 55 18.45 3.15 8.18
N ASP A 56 18.27 1.83 8.18
CA ASP A 56 18.68 0.95 7.08
C ASP A 56 17.65 0.83 5.97
N ILE A 57 16.47 1.45 6.13
CA ILE A 57 15.38 1.45 5.15
C ILE A 57 15.46 2.72 4.29
N GLU A 58 15.23 2.60 3.00
CA GLU A 58 15.02 3.79 2.16
C GLU A 58 13.63 4.38 2.40
N HIS A 59 13.60 5.56 3.01
CA HIS A 59 12.37 6.28 3.32
C HIS A 59 12.04 7.31 2.25
N ILE A 60 10.81 7.24 1.72
CA ILE A 60 10.30 8.11 0.67
C ILE A 60 9.23 9.02 1.25
N SER A 61 9.53 10.34 1.38
CA SER A 61 8.58 11.36 1.83
C SER A 61 8.02 12.14 0.64
N THR A 62 7.28 11.43 -0.21
CA THR A 62 6.66 12.00 -1.39
C THR A 62 5.26 11.41 -1.50
N ASP A 63 4.30 12.21 -1.98
CA ASP A 63 2.98 11.69 -2.35
C ASP A 63 3.16 10.48 -3.27
N VAL A 64 2.55 9.37 -2.91
CA VAL A 64 2.70 8.11 -3.67
C VAL A 64 2.30 8.27 -5.15
N ALA A 65 1.35 9.17 -5.45
CA ALA A 65 0.96 9.49 -6.82
C ALA A 65 2.10 10.13 -7.64
N LEU A 66 3.09 10.73 -6.98
CA LEU A 66 4.24 11.36 -7.61
C LEU A 66 5.47 10.44 -7.69
N ILE A 67 5.43 9.26 -7.07
CA ILE A 67 6.50 8.27 -7.21
C ILE A 67 6.50 7.75 -8.65
N PRO A 68 7.59 7.90 -9.40
CA PRO A 68 7.63 7.44 -10.80
C PRO A 68 7.68 5.91 -10.88
N ASN A 69 7.22 5.36 -12.00
CA ASN A 69 7.24 3.91 -12.22
C ASN A 69 8.67 3.33 -12.21
N GLU A 70 9.65 4.12 -12.62
CA GLU A 70 11.08 3.78 -12.57
C GLU A 70 11.54 3.41 -11.15
N LYS A 71 10.97 4.07 -10.14
CA LYS A 71 11.25 3.73 -8.73
C LYS A 71 10.66 2.38 -8.37
N PHE A 72 9.48 2.04 -8.86
CA PHE A 72 8.89 0.71 -8.66
C PHE A 72 9.65 -0.38 -9.43
N GLU A 73 10.17 -0.07 -10.61
CA GLU A 73 11.05 -0.99 -11.34
C GLU A 73 12.38 -1.22 -10.59
N GLU A 74 12.94 -0.20 -9.96
CA GLU A 74 14.10 -0.34 -9.08
C GLU A 74 13.80 -1.28 -7.89
N MET A 75 12.65 -1.08 -7.22
CA MET A 75 12.21 -1.95 -6.12
C MET A 75 12.09 -3.41 -6.57
N LYS A 76 11.52 -3.64 -7.75
CA LYS A 76 11.44 -4.96 -8.37
C LYS A 76 12.82 -5.55 -8.64
N ALA A 77 13.73 -4.78 -9.23
CA ALA A 77 15.10 -5.21 -9.50
C ALA A 77 15.86 -5.57 -8.21
N ASN A 78 15.60 -4.85 -7.11
CA ASN A 78 16.14 -5.14 -5.78
C ASN A 78 15.46 -6.31 -5.06
N GLY A 79 14.45 -6.92 -5.71
CA GLY A 79 13.82 -8.15 -5.28
C GLY A 79 12.71 -7.94 -4.24
N VAL A 80 12.05 -6.79 -4.23
CA VAL A 80 10.82 -6.61 -3.44
C VAL A 80 9.77 -7.61 -3.92
N ASP A 81 9.34 -8.47 -3.03
CA ASP A 81 8.38 -9.55 -3.28
C ASP A 81 7.14 -9.52 -2.36
N MET A 82 7.06 -8.52 -1.48
CA MET A 82 5.88 -8.22 -0.68
C MET A 82 5.61 -6.71 -0.63
N ILE A 83 4.34 -6.33 -0.77
CA ILE A 83 3.85 -4.98 -0.45
C ILE A 83 2.96 -5.06 0.78
N VAL A 84 3.18 -4.16 1.73
CA VAL A 84 2.31 -4.00 2.90
C VAL A 84 1.82 -2.56 2.99
N GLY A 85 0.64 -2.33 3.56
CA GLY A 85 0.17 -0.96 3.75
C GLY A 85 -1.20 -0.87 4.41
N GLY A 86 -1.36 0.14 5.26
CA GLY A 86 -2.64 0.57 5.80
C GLY A 86 -3.10 1.85 5.11
N PHE A 87 -3.94 1.73 4.08
CA PHE A 87 -4.42 2.90 3.36
C PHE A 87 -5.70 3.46 4.00
N PRO A 88 -5.81 4.80 4.11
CA PRO A 88 -7.01 5.40 4.66
C PRO A 88 -8.21 5.15 3.73
N CYS A 89 -9.38 4.91 4.35
CA CYS A 89 -10.65 4.86 3.64
C CYS A 89 -11.05 6.30 3.25
N GLN A 90 -10.35 6.86 2.27
CA GLN A 90 -10.71 8.18 1.74
C GLN A 90 -11.80 7.99 0.69
N ASP A 91 -12.97 8.47 1.05
CA ASP A 91 -14.11 8.81 0.20
C ASP A 91 -14.35 7.95 -1.05
N TYR A 92 -15.35 7.09 -1.00
CA TYR A 92 -16.30 6.71 -2.08
C TYR A 92 -15.78 6.75 -3.53
N SER A 93 -14.49 6.89 -3.74
CA SER A 93 -13.90 7.29 -5.01
C SER A 93 -13.37 6.12 -5.83
N VAL A 94 -13.16 4.93 -5.22
CA VAL A 94 -12.62 3.78 -5.95
C VAL A 94 -13.57 3.35 -7.06
N ALA A 95 -14.86 3.16 -6.73
CA ALA A 95 -15.86 2.80 -7.71
C ALA A 95 -16.23 3.95 -8.66
N ARG A 96 -16.19 5.20 -8.18
CA ARG A 96 -16.42 6.39 -9.02
C ARG A 96 -15.31 6.57 -10.04
N SER A 97 -14.06 6.44 -9.64
CA SER A 97 -12.92 6.59 -10.56
C SER A 97 -12.90 5.51 -11.63
N LYS A 98 -13.41 4.30 -11.34
CA LYS A 98 -13.60 3.27 -12.36
C LYS A 98 -14.78 3.57 -13.30
N LYS A 99 -15.90 4.09 -12.77
CA LYS A 99 -17.12 4.33 -13.54
C LYS A 99 -17.02 5.54 -14.47
N ASN A 100 -16.25 6.56 -14.10
CA ASN A 100 -16.19 7.79 -14.87
C ASN A 100 -15.27 7.72 -16.08
N GLU A 101 -14.62 6.57 -16.35
CA GLU A 101 -13.70 6.36 -17.50
C GLU A 101 -12.82 7.59 -17.79
N LEU A 102 -12.74 8.48 -16.82
CA LEU A 102 -11.80 9.59 -16.81
C LEU A 102 -10.45 8.91 -16.79
N GLY A 103 -9.75 8.96 -17.86
CA GLY A 103 -8.50 8.26 -18.08
C GLY A 103 -7.52 8.29 -16.90
N ILE A 104 -6.29 7.99 -17.08
CA ILE A 104 -5.23 7.95 -16.04
C ILE A 104 -5.31 9.11 -15.03
N GLU A 105 -5.79 10.29 -15.43
CA GLU A 105 -5.94 11.46 -14.56
C GLU A 105 -7.05 11.34 -13.50
N GLY A 106 -8.16 10.69 -13.80
CA GLY A 106 -9.26 10.51 -12.83
C GLY A 106 -8.97 9.48 -11.74
N LYS A 107 -7.95 8.65 -11.93
CA LYS A 107 -7.47 7.67 -10.94
C LYS A 107 -6.35 8.24 -10.05
N LYS A 108 -5.71 9.33 -10.48
CA LYS A 108 -4.66 9.97 -9.69
C LYS A 108 -5.21 10.49 -8.36
N GLY A 109 -4.48 10.25 -7.28
CA GLY A 109 -4.82 10.69 -5.93
C GLY A 109 -5.73 9.77 -5.14
N VAL A 110 -6.27 8.70 -5.72
CA VAL A 110 -6.93 7.63 -4.98
C VAL A 110 -5.89 6.60 -4.57
N LEU A 111 -5.58 6.54 -3.29
CA LEU A 111 -4.47 5.75 -2.75
C LEU A 111 -4.56 4.26 -3.12
N PHE A 112 -5.76 3.70 -3.18
CA PHE A 112 -5.95 2.33 -3.63
C PHE A 112 -5.39 2.08 -5.05
N TRP A 113 -5.64 2.99 -5.99
CA TRP A 113 -5.14 2.83 -7.37
C TRP A 113 -3.62 2.97 -7.45
N GLU A 114 -3.01 3.68 -6.53
CA GLU A 114 -1.56 3.74 -6.42
C GLU A 114 -0.97 2.42 -5.91
N ILE A 115 -1.68 1.71 -5.03
CA ILE A 115 -1.33 0.33 -4.66
C ILE A 115 -1.39 -0.58 -5.89
N ILE A 116 -2.46 -0.48 -6.68
CA ILE A 116 -2.58 -1.26 -7.93
C ILE A 116 -1.44 -0.95 -8.89
N ARG A 117 -1.12 0.34 -9.10
CA ARG A 117 0.01 0.75 -9.96
C ARG A 117 1.35 0.18 -9.49
N ALA A 118 1.65 0.29 -8.21
CA ALA A 118 2.85 -0.31 -7.63
C ALA A 118 2.87 -1.83 -7.82
N THR A 119 1.73 -2.49 -7.61
CA THR A 119 1.58 -3.94 -7.77
C THR A 119 1.78 -4.39 -9.22
N GLU A 120 1.27 -3.64 -10.19
CA GLU A 120 1.46 -3.90 -11.63
C GLU A 120 2.94 -3.87 -12.03
N VAL A 121 3.70 -2.94 -11.48
CA VAL A 121 5.11 -2.76 -11.83
C VAL A 121 6.00 -3.73 -11.05
N ILE A 122 5.87 -3.77 -9.72
CA ILE A 122 6.72 -4.60 -8.84
C ILE A 122 6.40 -6.09 -9.03
N LYS A 123 5.12 -6.44 -9.22
CA LYS A 123 4.61 -7.82 -9.27
C LYS A 123 5.03 -8.63 -8.03
N PRO A 124 4.73 -8.12 -6.82
CA PRO A 124 5.10 -8.81 -5.59
C PRO A 124 4.39 -10.16 -5.51
N LYS A 125 4.97 -11.09 -4.78
CA LYS A 125 4.35 -12.40 -4.53
C LYS A 125 3.17 -12.30 -3.56
N TYR A 126 3.26 -11.38 -2.60
CA TYR A 126 2.25 -11.19 -1.55
C TYR A 126 1.92 -9.72 -1.34
N LEU A 127 0.67 -9.48 -0.94
CA LEU A 127 0.22 -8.20 -0.42
C LEU A 127 -0.47 -8.40 0.92
N ILE A 128 -0.16 -7.53 1.90
CA ILE A 128 -0.90 -7.44 3.15
C ILE A 128 -1.40 -6.02 3.29
N LEU A 129 -2.70 -5.85 3.17
CA LEU A 129 -3.34 -4.54 3.20
C LEU A 129 -4.29 -4.45 4.38
N GLU A 130 -4.20 -3.36 5.13
CA GLU A 130 -5.09 -3.07 6.24
C GLU A 130 -6.02 -1.92 5.87
N ASN A 131 -7.26 -2.01 6.27
CA ASN A 131 -8.22 -0.92 6.15
C ASN A 131 -9.21 -0.97 7.33
N VAL A 132 -9.86 0.16 7.56
CA VAL A 132 -10.88 0.24 8.60
C VAL A 132 -12.17 -0.47 8.17
N ASP A 133 -12.88 -1.06 9.10
CA ASP A 133 -14.18 -1.70 9.02
C ASP A 133 -15.22 -0.87 8.20
N ARG A 134 -15.04 0.45 8.13
CA ARG A 134 -15.86 1.37 7.36
C ARG A 134 -15.96 1.03 5.87
N LEU A 135 -14.97 0.35 5.31
CA LEU A 135 -15.01 -0.15 3.93
C LEU A 135 -16.18 -1.09 3.71
N LEU A 136 -16.54 -1.88 4.71
CA LEU A 136 -17.66 -2.83 4.68
C LEU A 136 -19.00 -2.21 5.15
N LYS A 137 -18.94 -1.07 5.86
CA LYS A 137 -20.08 -0.41 6.51
C LYS A 137 -20.58 0.85 5.80
N ALA A 138 -20.19 1.09 4.56
CA ALA A 138 -20.68 2.21 3.75
C ALA A 138 -22.22 2.25 3.68
N PRO A 139 -22.87 3.42 3.43
CA PRO A 139 -24.32 3.54 3.31
C PRO A 139 -24.95 2.47 2.43
N SER A 140 -26.17 2.07 2.73
CA SER A 140 -26.85 0.88 2.18
C SER A 140 -26.84 0.73 0.65
N SER A 141 -26.76 1.84 -0.09
CA SER A 141 -26.67 1.86 -1.56
C SER A 141 -25.27 1.61 -2.13
N GLN A 142 -24.24 1.61 -1.28
CA GLN A 142 -22.82 1.49 -1.66
C GLN A 142 -22.07 0.41 -0.87
N ARG A 143 -22.79 -0.34 0.00
CA ARG A 143 -22.16 -1.40 0.81
C ARG A 143 -21.44 -2.41 -0.06
N GLY A 144 -20.17 -2.60 0.24
CA GLY A 144 -19.32 -3.58 -0.43
C GLY A 144 -18.94 -3.25 -1.87
N ARG A 145 -19.44 -2.15 -2.45
CA ARG A 145 -19.13 -1.80 -3.83
C ARG A 145 -17.66 -1.47 -4.05
N ASP A 146 -17.11 -0.63 -3.19
CA ASP A 146 -15.67 -0.29 -3.27
C ASP A 146 -14.81 -1.51 -2.99
N PHE A 147 -15.19 -2.32 -2.00
CA PHE A 147 -14.50 -3.57 -1.71
C PHE A 147 -14.58 -4.56 -2.88
N ALA A 148 -15.74 -4.70 -3.52
CA ALA A 148 -15.88 -5.54 -4.71
C ALA A 148 -15.01 -5.07 -5.88
N VAL A 149 -14.88 -3.75 -6.08
CA VAL A 149 -13.97 -3.18 -7.09
C VAL A 149 -12.51 -3.47 -6.77
N MET A 150 -12.12 -3.39 -5.48
CA MET A 150 -10.77 -3.74 -5.04
C MET A 150 -10.46 -5.22 -5.28
N LEU A 151 -11.39 -6.11 -4.92
CA LEU A 151 -11.25 -7.55 -5.18
C LEU A 151 -11.10 -7.84 -6.67
N ALA A 152 -11.93 -7.22 -7.50
CA ALA A 152 -11.86 -7.39 -8.95
C ALA A 152 -10.52 -6.93 -9.51
N ALA A 153 -10.00 -5.77 -9.05
CA ALA A 153 -8.71 -5.26 -9.50
C ALA A 153 -7.55 -6.21 -9.15
N PHE A 154 -7.52 -6.77 -7.93
CA PHE A 154 -6.50 -7.75 -7.56
C PHE A 154 -6.65 -9.07 -8.32
N ASN A 155 -7.88 -9.52 -8.55
CA ASN A 155 -8.13 -10.71 -9.34
C ASN A 155 -7.70 -10.54 -10.81
N GLU A 156 -7.93 -9.36 -11.41
CA GLU A 156 -7.43 -9.02 -12.76
C GLU A 156 -5.90 -9.09 -12.84
N LEU A 157 -5.18 -8.79 -11.74
CA LEU A 157 -3.73 -8.92 -11.63
C LEU A 157 -3.27 -10.34 -11.29
N GLY A 158 -4.19 -11.30 -11.12
CA GLY A 158 -3.89 -12.70 -10.83
C GLY A 158 -3.72 -13.03 -9.35
N TYR A 159 -4.14 -12.14 -8.43
CA TYR A 159 -4.08 -12.43 -7.00
C TYR A 159 -5.37 -13.05 -6.49
N SER A 160 -5.24 -14.02 -5.60
CA SER A 160 -6.32 -14.50 -4.74
C SER A 160 -6.34 -13.66 -3.48
N VAL A 161 -7.54 -13.23 -3.06
CA VAL A 161 -7.70 -12.38 -1.88
C VAL A 161 -8.36 -13.15 -0.74
N GLU A 162 -7.79 -13.07 0.45
CA GLU A 162 -8.35 -13.56 1.70
C GLU A 162 -8.67 -12.37 2.59
N ASP A 163 -9.92 -12.24 3.02
CA ASP A 163 -10.33 -11.21 3.98
C ASP A 163 -10.26 -11.78 5.40
N ARG A 164 -9.61 -11.02 6.29
CA ARG A 164 -9.48 -11.37 7.71
C ARG A 164 -9.87 -10.19 8.57
N LYS A 165 -10.88 -10.39 9.39
CA LYS A 165 -11.25 -9.41 10.40
C LYS A 165 -10.20 -9.43 11.52
N SER A 166 -9.56 -8.27 11.76
CA SER A 166 -8.73 -8.08 12.94
C SER A 166 -9.61 -8.02 14.19
N VAL A 167 -9.23 -8.73 15.22
CA VAL A 167 -9.95 -8.79 16.51
C VAL A 167 -9.37 -7.74 17.44
#